data_a890d69f8eb9e5a3167e18189c1b3783
#
_entry.id   a890d69f8eb9e5a3167e18189c1b3783
#
_cell.length_a   1.000
_cell.length_b   1.000
_cell.length_c   1.000
_cell.angle_alpha   90.00
_cell.angle_beta   90.00
_cell.angle_gamma   90.00
#
_symmetry.space_group_name_H-M   'P 1'
#
loop_
_entity.id
_entity.type
_entity.pdbx_description
1 polymer ?
#
loop_
_entity_poly.entity_id
_entity_poly.type
_entity_poly.pdbx_seq_one_letter_code
_entity_poly.pdbx_strand_id
1 'polypeptide(L)'
;STDHLFELFESTPRSAYFIAEKNGILLGGAGIFPTEGLPDDTCELVKMYLTSKARGMGLGRKMITHCLEVAAIEGFSQVYLETMPELKKAVSVYEKFGFAFLPAPMGNSGHCGCDMWMIKKI
;
A
#
# COMPACT_ATOMS: atom_id res chain seq x y z
N SER A 1 0.36 -7.79 21.94
CA SER A 1 0.14 -7.83 20.52
C SER A 1 1.26 -8.57 19.83
N THR A 2 0.89 -9.24 18.80
CA THR A 2 1.82 -10.08 18.05
C THR A 2 2.15 -9.45 16.68
N ASP A 3 1.51 -8.35 16.37
CA ASP A 3 1.67 -7.72 15.08
C ASP A 3 2.72 -6.64 15.19
N HIS A 4 3.95 -7.00 14.89
CA HIS A 4 5.05 -6.05 14.86
C HIS A 4 5.27 -5.59 13.44
N LEU A 5 5.13 -4.29 13.23
CA LEU A 5 5.48 -3.67 11.97
C LEU A 5 6.86 -3.06 12.11
N PHE A 6 7.76 -3.46 11.23
CA PHE A 6 9.12 -2.96 11.22
C PHE A 6 9.35 -2.14 9.97
N GLU A 7 9.81 -0.91 10.15
CA GLU A 7 10.18 -0.09 9.01
C GLU A 7 11.55 -0.53 8.50
N LEU A 8 11.63 -0.82 7.20
CA LEU A 8 12.90 -1.11 6.55
C LEU A 8 13.55 0.19 6.13
N PHE A 9 14.89 0.22 6.18
CA PHE A 9 15.63 1.40 5.74
C PHE A 9 15.33 1.68 4.28
N GLU A 10 15.04 2.94 3.99
CA GLU A 10 14.74 3.37 2.63
C GLU A 10 15.52 4.64 2.35
N SER A 11 16.28 4.64 1.25
CA SER A 11 17.12 5.78 0.89
C SER A 11 16.34 6.90 0.20
N THR A 12 15.18 6.59 -0.35
CA THR A 12 14.37 7.59 -1.05
C THR A 12 13.57 8.41 -0.06
N PRO A 13 13.74 9.74 -0.06
CA PRO A 13 12.95 10.60 0.83
C PRO A 13 11.45 10.42 0.61
N ARG A 14 10.69 10.55 1.68
CA ARG A 14 9.22 10.44 1.68
C ARG A 14 8.72 9.06 1.28
N SER A 15 9.59 8.05 1.36
CA SER A 15 9.18 6.65 1.16
C SER A 15 9.34 5.89 2.46
N ALA A 16 8.59 4.80 2.58
CA ALA A 16 8.70 3.90 3.72
C ALA A 16 8.19 2.53 3.32
N TYR A 17 8.81 1.49 3.86
CA TYR A 17 8.36 0.13 3.64
C TYR A 17 8.35 -0.60 4.97
N PHE A 18 7.25 -1.28 5.25
CA PHE A 18 7.04 -1.98 6.51
C PHE A 18 6.85 -3.47 6.27
N ILE A 19 7.44 -4.28 7.12
CA ILE A 19 7.16 -5.70 7.14
C ILE A 19 6.47 -6.06 8.46
N ALA A 20 5.61 -7.06 8.39
CA ALA A 20 4.91 -7.59 9.56
C ALA A 20 5.49 -8.95 9.88
N GLU A 21 5.80 -9.16 11.16
CA GLU A 21 6.45 -10.38 11.61
C GLU A 21 5.87 -10.78 12.97
N LYS A 22 5.77 -12.08 13.20
CA LYS A 22 5.35 -12.62 14.48
C LYS A 22 6.20 -13.85 14.79
N ASN A 23 6.88 -13.81 15.95
CA ASN A 23 7.73 -14.92 16.39
C ASN A 23 8.75 -15.33 15.31
N GLY A 24 9.34 -14.34 14.64
CA GLY A 24 10.31 -14.58 13.58
C GLY A 24 9.73 -15.01 12.25
N ILE A 25 8.41 -15.09 12.13
CA ILE A 25 7.75 -15.52 10.91
C ILE A 25 7.22 -14.30 10.15
N LEU A 26 7.65 -14.16 8.89
CA LEU A 26 7.22 -13.08 8.03
C LEU A 26 5.74 -13.27 7.67
N LEU A 27 4.93 -12.25 7.90
CA LEU A 27 3.50 -12.29 7.64
C LEU A 27 3.10 -11.46 6.42
N GLY A 28 3.84 -10.41 6.12
CA GLY A 28 3.52 -9.58 4.97
C GLY A 28 4.35 -8.32 4.91
N GLY A 29 4.05 -7.47 3.95
CA GLY A 29 4.71 -6.18 3.80
C GLY A 29 3.87 -5.22 3.00
N ALA A 30 4.16 -3.94 3.12
CA ALA A 30 3.53 -2.87 2.36
C ALA A 30 4.33 -1.59 2.56
N GLY A 31 4.22 -0.68 1.61
CA GLY A 31 4.90 0.59 1.74
C GLY A 31 4.28 1.68 0.90
N ILE A 32 4.86 2.87 1.02
CA ILE A 32 4.50 4.02 0.21
C ILE A 32 5.74 4.52 -0.51
N PHE A 33 5.56 5.05 -1.71
CA PHE A 33 6.66 5.51 -2.53
C PHE A 33 6.24 6.73 -3.37
N PRO A 34 7.09 7.75 -3.49
CA PRO A 34 6.81 8.89 -4.36
C PRO A 34 7.16 8.54 -5.79
N THR A 35 6.35 7.69 -6.42
CA THR A 35 6.61 7.15 -7.75
C THR A 35 6.74 8.27 -8.78
N GLU A 36 7.75 8.16 -9.62
CA GLU A 36 8.00 9.13 -10.67
C GLU A 36 6.79 9.27 -11.59
N GLY A 37 6.45 10.50 -11.90
CA GLY A 37 5.31 10.82 -12.74
C GLY A 37 4.02 11.11 -11.96
N LEU A 38 3.98 10.77 -10.67
CA LEU A 38 2.85 11.16 -9.81
C LEU A 38 3.02 12.62 -9.37
N PRO A 39 1.91 13.33 -9.10
CA PRO A 39 2.02 14.65 -8.48
C PRO A 39 2.75 14.63 -7.15
N ASP A 40 3.34 15.74 -6.76
CA ASP A 40 4.13 15.83 -5.52
C ASP A 40 3.29 15.52 -4.28
N ASP A 41 2.00 15.70 -4.33
CA ASP A 41 1.09 15.44 -3.21
C ASP A 41 0.57 13.99 -3.19
N THR A 42 1.05 13.14 -4.08
CA THR A 42 0.54 11.77 -4.26
C THR A 42 1.66 10.76 -4.12
N CYS A 43 1.45 9.76 -3.28
CA CYS A 43 2.35 8.60 -3.23
C CYS A 43 1.62 7.35 -3.70
N GLU A 44 2.37 6.30 -3.95
CA GLU A 44 1.82 5.02 -4.35
C GLU A 44 1.94 4.01 -3.21
N LEU A 45 0.86 3.29 -2.93
CA LEU A 45 0.89 2.13 -2.05
C LEU A 45 1.51 0.99 -2.84
N VAL A 46 2.66 0.49 -2.37
CA VAL A 46 3.48 -0.42 -3.16
C VAL A 46 3.73 -1.74 -2.44
N LYS A 47 3.92 -2.79 -3.23
CA LYS A 47 4.44 -4.09 -2.78
C LYS A 47 3.68 -4.64 -1.59
N MET A 48 2.37 -4.42 -1.56
CA MET A 48 1.55 -4.99 -0.50
C MET A 48 1.32 -6.48 -0.76
N TYR A 49 1.62 -7.28 0.25
CA TYR A 49 1.38 -8.72 0.19
C TYR A 49 1.14 -9.28 1.58
N LEU A 50 0.47 -10.43 1.64
CA LEU A 50 0.28 -11.19 2.86
C LEU A 50 0.62 -12.64 2.59
N THR A 51 1.35 -13.26 3.52
CA THR A 51 1.62 -14.69 3.42
C THR A 51 0.39 -15.47 3.89
N SER A 52 0.34 -16.76 3.58
CA SER A 52 -0.79 -17.60 4.00
C SER A 52 -0.93 -17.66 5.50
N LYS A 53 0.15 -17.46 6.25
CA LYS A 53 0.14 -17.51 7.71
C LYS A 53 -0.53 -16.29 8.34
N ALA A 54 -0.74 -15.23 7.57
CA ALA A 54 -1.37 -14.00 8.06
C ALA A 54 -2.89 -14.02 7.97
N ARG A 55 -3.47 -15.06 7.43
CA ARG A 55 -4.92 -15.12 7.22
C ARG A 55 -5.68 -15.04 8.55
N GLY A 56 -6.79 -14.34 8.54
CA GLY A 56 -7.67 -14.21 9.70
C GLY A 56 -7.16 -13.29 10.78
N MET A 57 -6.05 -12.60 10.58
CA MET A 57 -5.46 -11.74 11.60
C MET A 57 -5.82 -10.25 11.44
N GLY A 58 -6.52 -9.88 10.37
CA GLY A 58 -6.83 -8.48 10.11
C GLY A 58 -5.59 -7.65 9.76
N LEU A 59 -4.50 -8.30 9.41
CA LEU A 59 -3.22 -7.64 9.22
C LEU A 59 -3.23 -6.71 8.00
N GLY A 60 -3.91 -7.10 6.93
CA GLY A 60 -4.01 -6.25 5.74
C GLY A 60 -4.57 -4.88 6.05
N ARG A 61 -5.63 -4.83 6.86
CA ARG A 61 -6.22 -3.57 7.28
C ARG A 61 -5.26 -2.74 8.13
N LYS A 62 -4.56 -3.39 9.06
CA LYS A 62 -3.57 -2.71 9.90
C LYS A 62 -2.45 -2.11 9.07
N MET A 63 -1.96 -2.85 8.08
CA MET A 63 -0.89 -2.38 7.22
C MET A 63 -1.33 -1.21 6.35
N ILE A 64 -2.52 -1.29 5.76
CA ILE A 64 -3.05 -0.18 4.97
C ILE A 64 -3.23 1.05 5.84
N THR A 65 -3.85 0.90 7.02
CA THR A 65 -4.03 2.01 7.95
C THR A 65 -2.70 2.67 8.28
N HIS A 66 -1.69 1.86 8.57
CA HIS A 66 -0.37 2.38 8.91
C HIS A 66 0.26 3.14 7.73
N CYS A 67 0.17 2.59 6.53
CA CYS A 67 0.70 3.27 5.35
C CYS A 67 0.00 4.60 5.09
N LEU A 68 -1.33 4.66 5.28
CA LEU A 68 -2.06 5.90 5.09
C LEU A 68 -1.65 6.95 6.14
N GLU A 69 -1.43 6.53 7.38
CA GLU A 69 -0.96 7.43 8.44
C GLU A 69 0.42 7.99 8.12
N VAL A 70 1.33 7.13 7.69
CA VAL A 70 2.68 7.56 7.33
C VAL A 70 2.64 8.48 6.12
N ALA A 71 1.81 8.18 5.14
CA ALA A 71 1.66 9.05 3.96
C ALA A 71 1.24 10.46 4.39
N ALA A 72 0.28 10.57 5.29
CA ALA A 72 -0.15 11.89 5.78
C ALA A 72 0.96 12.61 6.53
N ILE A 73 1.71 11.90 7.36
CA ILE A 73 2.85 12.48 8.09
C ILE A 73 3.91 13.01 7.12
N GLU A 74 4.14 12.29 6.01
CA GLU A 74 5.11 12.69 5.00
C GLU A 74 4.60 13.83 4.09
N GLY A 75 3.38 14.30 4.32
CA GLY A 75 2.85 15.44 3.59
C GLY A 75 2.07 15.11 2.33
N PHE A 76 1.79 13.84 2.09
CA PHE A 76 0.94 13.47 0.94
C PHE A 76 -0.52 13.71 1.26
N SER A 77 -1.28 14.11 0.25
CA SER A 77 -2.72 14.29 0.37
C SER A 77 -3.53 13.23 -0.39
N GLN A 78 -2.85 12.41 -1.17
CA GLN A 78 -3.47 11.33 -1.93
C GLN A 78 -2.58 10.10 -1.94
N VAL A 79 -3.21 8.93 -2.00
CA VAL A 79 -2.52 7.65 -2.16
C VAL A 79 -3.11 6.92 -3.37
N TYR A 80 -2.24 6.53 -4.26
CA TYR A 80 -2.55 5.83 -5.50
C TYR A 80 -2.12 4.37 -5.37
N LEU A 81 -2.82 3.47 -6.05
CA LEU A 81 -2.37 2.08 -6.14
C LEU A 81 -2.75 1.46 -7.49
N GLU A 82 -2.05 0.41 -7.85
CA GLU A 82 -2.34 -0.41 -9.01
C GLU A 82 -2.62 -1.83 -8.55
N THR A 83 -3.62 -2.45 -9.14
CA THR A 83 -4.01 -3.80 -8.74
C THR A 83 -4.58 -4.55 -9.95
N MET A 84 -5.09 -5.74 -9.72
CA MET A 84 -5.62 -6.61 -10.77
C MET A 84 -7.00 -7.14 -10.37
N PRO A 85 -7.90 -7.37 -11.35
CA PRO A 85 -9.25 -7.88 -11.05
C PRO A 85 -9.22 -9.21 -10.31
N GLU A 86 -8.19 -10.02 -10.52
CA GLU A 86 -8.04 -11.31 -9.88
C GLU A 86 -7.88 -11.20 -8.37
N LEU A 87 -7.42 -10.06 -7.87
CA LEU A 87 -7.21 -9.83 -6.45
C LEU A 87 -8.47 -9.26 -5.79
N LYS A 88 -9.57 -10.00 -5.90
CA LYS A 88 -10.89 -9.53 -5.46
C LYS A 88 -10.94 -9.14 -3.98
N LYS A 89 -10.27 -9.91 -3.13
CA LYS A 89 -10.27 -9.60 -1.70
C LYS A 89 -9.53 -8.30 -1.42
N ALA A 90 -8.40 -8.10 -2.06
CA ALA A 90 -7.62 -6.87 -1.90
C ALA A 90 -8.41 -5.67 -2.40
N VAL A 91 -9.02 -5.78 -3.58
CA VAL A 91 -9.82 -4.70 -4.14
C VAL A 91 -10.97 -4.33 -3.20
N SER A 92 -11.65 -5.33 -2.65
CA SER A 92 -12.74 -5.10 -1.70
C SER A 92 -12.26 -4.33 -0.47
N VAL A 93 -11.09 -4.68 0.06
CA VAL A 93 -10.52 -3.99 1.21
C VAL A 93 -10.17 -2.54 0.84
N TYR A 94 -9.57 -2.31 -0.32
CA TYR A 94 -9.26 -0.96 -0.77
C TYR A 94 -10.53 -0.12 -0.90
N GLU A 95 -11.60 -0.68 -1.47
CA GLU A 95 -12.86 0.04 -1.57
C GLU A 95 -13.41 0.41 -0.18
N LYS A 96 -13.31 -0.49 0.78
CA LYS A 96 -13.76 -0.22 2.15
C LYS A 96 -12.96 0.88 2.82
N PHE A 97 -11.70 1.06 2.41
CA PHE A 97 -10.88 2.16 2.90
C PHE A 97 -11.19 3.48 2.20
N GLY A 98 -12.02 3.46 1.18
CA GLY A 98 -12.41 4.66 0.45
C GLY A 98 -11.62 4.91 -0.81
N PHE A 99 -10.84 3.94 -1.28
CA PHE A 99 -10.19 4.04 -2.58
C PHE A 99 -11.25 3.96 -3.67
N ALA A 100 -11.15 4.82 -4.66
CA ALA A 100 -12.05 4.85 -5.81
C ALA A 100 -11.30 4.48 -7.08
N PHE A 101 -12.01 3.85 -8.03
CA PHE A 101 -11.40 3.44 -9.28
C PHE A 101 -11.10 4.62 -10.18
N LEU A 102 -9.96 4.53 -10.87
CA LEU A 102 -9.57 5.47 -11.91
C LEU A 102 -9.73 4.81 -13.27
N PRO A 103 -10.01 5.61 -14.32
CA PRO A 103 -10.17 5.06 -15.67
C PRO A 103 -8.86 4.73 -16.38
N ALA A 104 -7.72 5.18 -15.83
CA ALA A 104 -6.42 5.00 -16.45
C ALA A 104 -5.34 5.11 -15.38
N PRO A 105 -4.12 4.60 -15.64
CA PRO A 105 -3.04 4.74 -14.69
C PRO A 105 -2.58 6.19 -14.58
N MET A 106 -2.04 6.53 -13.42
CA MET A 106 -1.39 7.81 -13.18
C MET A 106 0.11 7.66 -13.36
N GLY A 107 0.73 8.70 -13.89
CA GLY A 107 2.18 8.78 -13.96
C GLY A 107 2.82 7.68 -14.80
N ASN A 108 4.06 7.36 -14.45
CA ASN A 108 4.88 6.38 -15.15
C ASN A 108 5.20 5.20 -14.23
N SER A 109 4.20 4.69 -13.53
CA SER A 109 4.43 3.59 -12.59
C SER A 109 4.97 2.34 -13.29
N GLY A 110 4.60 2.11 -14.54
CA GLY A 110 5.19 1.09 -15.38
C GLY A 110 4.95 -0.35 -14.96
N HIS A 111 3.94 -0.59 -14.14
CA HIS A 111 3.63 -1.93 -13.67
C HIS A 111 2.91 -2.72 -14.76
N CYS A 112 3.62 -3.65 -15.38
CA CYS A 112 3.04 -4.50 -16.40
C CYS A 112 1.98 -5.42 -15.80
N GLY A 113 0.86 -5.56 -16.49
CA GLY A 113 -0.18 -6.49 -16.12
C GLY A 113 -1.18 -5.97 -15.11
N CYS A 114 -0.95 -4.79 -14.54
CA CYS A 114 -1.97 -4.14 -13.72
C CYS A 114 -2.94 -3.40 -14.63
N ASP A 115 -4.22 -3.70 -14.48
CA ASP A 115 -5.26 -3.08 -15.29
C ASP A 115 -6.38 -2.47 -14.45
N MET A 116 -6.14 -2.28 -13.16
CA MET A 116 -7.03 -1.56 -12.27
C MET A 116 -6.21 -0.55 -11.46
N TRP A 117 -6.73 0.66 -11.39
CA TRP A 117 -6.04 1.77 -10.72
C TRP A 117 -7.01 2.44 -9.75
N MET A 118 -6.51 2.77 -8.56
CA MET A 118 -7.36 3.34 -7.53
C MET A 118 -6.66 4.52 -6.85
N ILE A 119 -7.44 5.44 -6.31
CA ILE A 119 -6.95 6.63 -5.64
C ILE A 119 -7.77 6.89 -4.38
N LYS A 120 -7.11 7.41 -3.34
CA LYS A 120 -7.79 7.85 -2.13
C LYS A 120 -7.20 9.17 -1.66
N LYS A 121 -8.06 10.11 -1.32
CA LYS A 121 -7.65 11.35 -0.63
C LYS A 121 -7.51 11.07 0.86
N ILE A 122 -6.45 11.58 1.43
CA ILE A 122 -6.19 11.40 2.86
C ILE A 122 -6.01 12.74 3.57
#